data_724906f29f71073e0e7184e019b5667c
#
_entry.id   724906f29f71073e0e7184e019b5667c
#
_cell.length_a   1.000
_cell.length_b   1.000
_cell.length_c   1.000
_cell.angle_alpha   90.00
_cell.angle_beta   90.00
_cell.angle_gamma   90.00
#
_symmetry.space_group_name_H-M   'P 1'
#
loop_
_entity.id
_entity.type
_entity.pdbx_description
1 polymer ?
#
loop_
_entity_poly.entity_id
_entity_poly.type
_entity_poly.pdbx_seq_one_letter_code
_entity_poly.pdbx_strand_id
1 'polypeptide(L)'
;MKQESNSSQPDPPSWPQHSSWREHDLKDHRPPWWPENEEWPPRDRRAWRYMGRRDPFFRRLGCAFLIFNLIGFVLLFSVSAFILNVLGVLHISGNQFSLLLPAAGILFAFLVMGFIFATRNLRRMSRPLDDLVEASNKVAEGDYSARVDVKGTPEIRSLLHGFNSMAERLQLTDQQRRNMLADVSHELRTPITVIQGNVEGILDGLYPADEARLKSILEETQILSRLVEDLRTLALAESGALRLKREPTNVAELIRDTISNFEAQAEEKDIRLTVSLQDIEDPNIDPQRIREVLTNLISNALRYTPRGGQAKVAVMELTSGAEREITIIVEDNGPGISAIDLPHIFDRFYKSSDSGGMGLGLSIAKYLVEAHGGKIWAESEIGQGTKISFALPVGAE
;
A
#
# COMPACT_ATOMS: atom_id res chain seq x y z
N MET A 1 -34.45 22.61 -44.81
CA MET A 1 -33.29 21.76 -44.48
C MET A 1 -33.01 21.93 -42.98
N LYS A 2 -33.44 20.96 -42.18
CA LYS A 2 -33.26 20.93 -40.73
C LYS A 2 -31.94 20.19 -40.45
N GLN A 3 -31.03 20.82 -39.77
CA GLN A 3 -29.87 20.16 -39.11
C GLN A 3 -30.32 19.61 -37.80
N GLU A 4 -30.26 18.32 -37.66
CA GLU A 4 -30.38 17.61 -36.38
C GLU A 4 -29.03 17.63 -35.65
N SER A 5 -28.99 18.29 -34.51
CA SER A 5 -27.86 18.24 -33.59
C SER A 5 -27.94 16.93 -32.79
N ASN A 6 -27.05 16.01 -33.08
CA ASN A 6 -26.88 14.76 -32.34
C ASN A 6 -26.05 15.05 -31.05
N SER A 7 -26.73 15.18 -29.91
CA SER A 7 -26.09 15.27 -28.60
C SER A 7 -25.87 13.87 -28.09
N SER A 8 -24.63 13.38 -28.21
CA SER A 8 -24.19 12.13 -27.57
C SER A 8 -24.22 12.29 -26.03
N GLN A 9 -25.21 11.68 -25.40
CA GLN A 9 -25.18 11.41 -23.96
C GLN A 9 -24.04 10.42 -23.66
N PRO A 10 -23.25 10.62 -22.60
CA PRO A 10 -22.26 9.63 -22.19
C PRO A 10 -22.98 8.38 -21.63
N ASP A 11 -22.47 7.22 -22.00
CA ASP A 11 -22.93 5.93 -21.52
C ASP A 11 -22.93 5.86 -20.00
N PRO A 12 -23.94 5.24 -19.37
CA PRO A 12 -23.96 5.04 -17.94
C PRO A 12 -22.82 4.11 -17.50
N PRO A 13 -22.19 4.38 -16.35
CA PRO A 13 -21.08 3.55 -15.86
C PRO A 13 -21.52 2.10 -15.66
N SER A 14 -20.73 1.19 -16.20
CA SER A 14 -20.91 -0.26 -16.08
C SER A 14 -20.87 -0.69 -14.61
N TRP A 15 -21.90 -1.37 -14.16
CA TRP A 15 -22.00 -1.98 -12.84
C TRP A 15 -21.01 -3.15 -12.72
N PRO A 16 -20.38 -3.37 -11.55
CA PRO A 16 -19.58 -4.57 -11.33
C PRO A 16 -20.49 -5.80 -11.43
N GLN A 17 -20.09 -6.73 -12.30
CA GLN A 17 -20.78 -8.00 -12.52
C GLN A 17 -20.61 -8.89 -11.26
N HIS A 18 -21.46 -8.73 -10.25
CA HIS A 18 -21.73 -9.80 -9.34
C HIS A 18 -22.71 -10.75 -10.03
N SER A 19 -22.19 -11.91 -10.36
CA SER A 19 -22.88 -13.04 -10.96
C SER A 19 -24.17 -13.34 -10.22
N SER A 20 -25.30 -13.28 -10.92
CA SER A 20 -26.58 -13.93 -10.74
C SER A 20 -27.86 -13.09 -10.66
N TRP A 21 -27.78 -11.76 -10.54
CA TRP A 21 -29.01 -10.96 -10.57
C TRP A 21 -29.14 -10.24 -11.92
N ARG A 22 -30.03 -10.72 -12.79
CA ARG A 22 -30.40 -10.03 -14.02
C ARG A 22 -31.24 -8.80 -13.67
N GLU A 23 -31.09 -7.73 -14.40
CA GLU A 23 -31.83 -6.45 -14.24
C GLU A 23 -33.37 -6.64 -14.25
N HIS A 24 -33.84 -7.75 -14.78
CA HIS A 24 -35.27 -8.16 -14.79
C HIS A 24 -35.76 -8.60 -13.40
N ASP A 25 -34.91 -9.20 -12.56
CA ASP A 25 -35.30 -9.72 -11.24
C ASP A 25 -35.45 -8.61 -10.19
N LEU A 26 -34.78 -7.45 -10.38
CA LEU A 26 -34.84 -6.35 -9.44
C LEU A 26 -36.12 -5.51 -9.56
N LYS A 27 -36.75 -5.45 -10.73
CA LYS A 27 -38.01 -4.70 -10.91
C LYS A 27 -39.22 -5.41 -10.31
N ASP A 28 -39.19 -6.74 -10.27
CA ASP A 28 -40.32 -7.54 -9.77
C ASP A 28 -40.27 -7.80 -8.26
N HIS A 29 -39.18 -7.46 -7.57
CA HIS A 29 -39.01 -7.71 -6.14
C HIS A 29 -38.84 -6.42 -5.33
N ARG A 30 -39.77 -5.46 -5.52
CA ARG A 30 -39.84 -4.28 -4.65
C ARG A 30 -40.10 -4.73 -3.20
N PRO A 31 -39.20 -4.36 -2.26
CA PRO A 31 -39.41 -4.76 -0.87
C PRO A 31 -40.68 -4.16 -0.30
N PRO A 32 -41.48 -4.90 0.52
CA PRO A 32 -42.74 -4.43 1.07
C PRO A 32 -42.67 -3.16 1.95
N TRP A 33 -41.45 -2.77 2.32
CA TRP A 33 -41.17 -1.59 3.16
C TRP A 33 -40.74 -0.38 2.35
N TRP A 34 -40.56 -0.48 1.00
CA TRP A 34 -40.20 0.64 0.15
C TRP A 34 -41.42 1.52 -0.12
N PRO A 35 -41.32 2.85 0.04
CA PRO A 35 -42.43 3.78 -0.18
C PRO A 35 -43.04 3.62 -1.58
N GLU A 36 -44.38 3.59 -1.66
CA GLU A 36 -45.09 3.40 -2.94
C GLU A 36 -44.88 4.52 -3.95
N ASN A 37 -44.52 5.70 -3.46
CA ASN A 37 -44.32 6.92 -4.24
C ASN A 37 -42.87 7.11 -4.73
N GLU A 38 -41.96 6.18 -4.48
CA GLU A 38 -40.57 6.26 -4.93
C GLU A 38 -40.24 5.16 -5.96
N GLU A 39 -39.46 5.51 -6.99
CA GLU A 39 -39.03 4.54 -8.03
C GLU A 39 -38.11 3.48 -7.44
N TRP A 40 -38.35 2.20 -7.80
CA TRP A 40 -37.51 1.07 -7.48
C TRP A 40 -36.91 0.48 -8.76
N PRO A 41 -35.58 0.18 -8.78
CA PRO A 41 -34.53 0.49 -7.81
C PRO A 41 -34.15 1.99 -7.83
N PRO A 42 -33.70 2.57 -6.68
CA PRO A 42 -33.37 3.97 -6.59
C PRO A 42 -32.14 4.32 -7.44
N ARG A 43 -32.24 5.39 -8.23
CA ARG A 43 -31.17 5.88 -9.12
C ARG A 43 -30.03 6.56 -8.36
N ASP A 44 -30.23 6.96 -7.10
CA ASP A 44 -29.21 7.66 -6.32
C ASP A 44 -28.61 6.75 -5.22
N ARG A 45 -27.27 6.64 -5.21
CA ARG A 45 -26.51 5.92 -4.15
C ARG A 45 -26.75 6.46 -2.75
N ARG A 46 -27.23 7.69 -2.61
CA ARG A 46 -27.59 8.27 -1.31
C ARG A 46 -28.86 7.63 -0.71
N ALA A 47 -29.76 7.13 -1.52
CA ALA A 47 -30.97 6.44 -1.05
C ALA A 47 -30.63 5.10 -0.35
N TRP A 48 -29.57 4.42 -0.74
CA TRP A 48 -29.10 3.20 -0.07
C TRP A 48 -28.60 3.44 1.36
N ARG A 49 -28.12 4.64 1.67
CA ARG A 49 -27.72 5.04 3.04
C ARG A 49 -28.91 5.16 4.02
N TYR A 50 -30.11 5.36 3.52
CA TYR A 50 -31.32 5.41 4.35
C TYR A 50 -31.87 4.01 4.69
N MET A 51 -31.50 2.99 3.93
CA MET A 51 -31.93 1.60 4.18
C MET A 51 -31.37 1.02 5.48
N GLY A 52 -30.11 1.29 5.83
CA GLY A 52 -29.49 0.77 7.06
C GLY A 52 -29.97 1.44 8.37
N ARG A 53 -30.74 2.53 8.30
CA ARG A 53 -31.05 3.34 9.48
C ARG A 53 -32.39 3.08 10.17
N ARG A 54 -33.22 2.24 9.60
CA ARG A 54 -34.53 1.89 10.21
C ARG A 54 -34.67 0.37 10.29
N ASP A 55 -34.00 -0.23 11.24
CA ASP A 55 -34.30 -1.59 11.65
C ASP A 55 -35.59 -1.60 12.48
N PRO A 56 -36.76 -1.85 11.86
CA PRO A 56 -38.00 -2.01 12.60
C PRO A 56 -37.97 -3.23 13.53
N PHE A 57 -37.01 -4.17 13.28
CA PHE A 57 -36.84 -5.38 14.06
C PHE A 57 -36.47 -5.10 15.51
N PHE A 58 -35.44 -4.29 15.78
CA PHE A 58 -35.07 -3.95 17.16
C PHE A 58 -36.10 -3.12 17.90
N ARG A 59 -36.86 -2.28 17.17
CA ARG A 59 -37.96 -1.52 17.76
C ARG A 59 -39.14 -2.43 18.09
N ARG A 60 -39.48 -3.38 17.22
CA ARG A 60 -40.51 -4.39 17.46
C ARG A 60 -40.10 -5.36 18.55
N LEU A 61 -38.86 -5.84 18.56
CA LEU A 61 -38.29 -6.68 19.61
C LEU A 61 -38.30 -5.98 20.97
N GLY A 62 -37.93 -4.67 21.00
CA GLY A 62 -37.97 -3.84 22.19
C GLY A 62 -39.38 -3.66 22.73
N CYS A 63 -40.36 -3.37 21.86
CA CYS A 63 -41.76 -3.27 22.25
C CYS A 63 -42.33 -4.63 22.71
N ALA A 64 -42.03 -5.72 21.99
CA ALA A 64 -42.48 -7.07 22.37
C ALA A 64 -41.89 -7.49 23.71
N PHE A 65 -40.60 -7.19 23.97
CA PHE A 65 -39.96 -7.50 25.24
C PHE A 65 -40.53 -6.65 26.39
N LEU A 66 -40.85 -5.39 26.19
CA LEU A 66 -41.54 -4.54 27.20
C LEU A 66 -42.94 -5.07 27.50
N ILE A 67 -43.70 -5.43 26.47
CA ILE A 67 -45.06 -6.03 26.63
C ILE A 67 -44.95 -7.35 27.37
N PHE A 68 -44.04 -8.24 26.97
CA PHE A 68 -43.83 -9.53 27.61
C PHE A 68 -43.43 -9.40 29.08
N ASN A 69 -42.51 -8.48 29.43
CA ASN A 69 -42.15 -8.22 30.83
C ASN A 69 -43.30 -7.61 31.61
N LEU A 70 -44.10 -6.73 31.01
CA LEU A 70 -45.28 -6.14 31.67
C LEU A 70 -46.33 -7.22 31.97
N ILE A 71 -46.62 -8.09 31.02
CA ILE A 71 -47.55 -9.21 31.19
C ILE A 71 -47.03 -10.19 32.23
N GLY A 72 -45.73 -10.57 32.16
CA GLY A 72 -45.05 -11.45 33.11
C GLY A 72 -45.09 -10.88 34.54
N PHE A 73 -44.85 -9.58 34.66
CA PHE A 73 -44.89 -8.88 35.95
C PHE A 73 -46.30 -8.87 36.55
N VAL A 74 -47.32 -8.53 35.75
CA VAL A 74 -48.71 -8.51 36.20
C VAL A 74 -49.15 -9.94 36.62
N LEU A 75 -48.75 -10.96 35.85
CA LEU A 75 -49.09 -12.34 36.11
C LEU A 75 -48.37 -12.87 37.40
N LEU A 76 -47.07 -12.57 37.56
CA LEU A 76 -46.29 -12.96 38.75
C LEU A 76 -46.82 -12.27 40.01
N PHE A 77 -47.19 -10.98 39.90
CA PHE A 77 -47.79 -10.22 40.99
C PHE A 77 -49.16 -10.78 41.34
N SER A 78 -50.02 -11.09 40.39
CA SER A 78 -51.33 -11.64 40.57
C SER A 78 -51.28 -13.05 41.20
N VAL A 79 -50.38 -13.90 40.71
CA VAL A 79 -50.16 -15.26 41.28
C VAL A 79 -49.57 -15.17 42.68
N SER A 80 -48.62 -14.32 42.95
CA SER A 80 -48.03 -14.12 44.29
C SER A 80 -49.09 -13.61 45.29
N ALA A 81 -49.90 -12.63 44.89
CA ALA A 81 -50.98 -12.13 45.73
C ALA A 81 -52.04 -13.18 46.01
N PHE A 82 -52.38 -14.03 45.01
CA PHE A 82 -53.30 -15.16 45.15
C PHE A 82 -52.75 -16.22 46.13
N ILE A 83 -51.49 -16.65 45.96
CA ILE A 83 -50.84 -17.63 46.82
C ILE A 83 -50.77 -17.14 48.29
N LEU A 84 -50.39 -15.88 48.50
CA LEU A 84 -50.33 -15.29 49.84
C LEU A 84 -51.72 -15.18 50.49
N ASN A 85 -52.77 -14.97 49.70
CA ASN A 85 -54.16 -14.97 50.19
C ASN A 85 -54.63 -16.38 50.54
N VAL A 86 -54.32 -17.38 49.70
CA VAL A 86 -54.67 -18.80 49.97
C VAL A 86 -53.94 -19.38 51.18
N LEU A 87 -52.68 -18.98 51.37
CA LEU A 87 -51.88 -19.39 52.55
C LEU A 87 -52.31 -18.69 53.84
N GLY A 88 -53.29 -17.80 53.82
CA GLY A 88 -53.80 -17.08 55.00
C GLY A 88 -52.78 -16.10 55.58
N VAL A 89 -51.66 -15.86 54.87
CA VAL A 89 -50.58 -14.93 55.27
C VAL A 89 -50.98 -13.48 55.00
N LEU A 90 -51.85 -13.26 54.01
CA LEU A 90 -52.44 -11.97 53.69
C LEU A 90 -53.94 -11.97 53.95
N HIS A 91 -54.32 -11.60 55.14
CA HIS A 91 -55.63 -11.00 55.34
C HIS A 91 -55.55 -9.57 54.86
N ILE A 92 -55.87 -9.38 53.57
CA ILE A 92 -55.75 -8.03 52.94
C ILE A 92 -56.85 -7.14 53.50
N SER A 93 -56.60 -6.57 54.66
CA SER A 93 -57.30 -5.39 55.10
C SER A 93 -56.80 -4.21 54.25
N GLY A 94 -57.72 -3.30 53.88
CA GLY A 94 -57.45 -2.26 52.88
C GLY A 94 -56.22 -1.37 53.10
N ASN A 95 -55.58 -1.49 54.25
CA ASN A 95 -54.35 -0.72 54.59
C ASN A 95 -53.04 -1.34 54.05
N GLN A 96 -53.02 -2.64 53.67
CA GLN A 96 -51.82 -3.32 53.17
C GLN A 96 -51.64 -3.17 51.66
N PHE A 97 -52.77 -2.92 50.93
CA PHE A 97 -52.72 -2.59 49.51
C PHE A 97 -51.95 -1.29 49.23
N SER A 98 -51.93 -0.36 50.15
CA SER A 98 -51.22 0.92 50.04
C SER A 98 -49.69 0.78 50.01
N LEU A 99 -49.12 -0.30 50.57
CA LEU A 99 -47.67 -0.54 50.59
C LEU A 99 -47.23 -1.44 49.40
N LEU A 100 -48.08 -2.36 48.95
CA LEU A 100 -47.71 -3.28 47.87
C LEU A 100 -47.70 -2.58 46.47
N LEU A 101 -48.60 -1.62 46.25
CA LEU A 101 -48.66 -0.89 44.99
C LEU A 101 -47.42 -0.05 44.70
N PRO A 102 -46.90 0.78 45.65
CA PRO A 102 -45.67 1.52 45.42
C PRO A 102 -44.43 0.61 45.30
N ALA A 103 -44.34 -0.52 46.05
CA ALA A 103 -43.25 -1.49 45.89
C ALA A 103 -43.23 -2.14 44.52
N ALA A 104 -44.40 -2.53 44.00
CA ALA A 104 -44.56 -3.02 42.62
C ALA A 104 -44.13 -1.97 41.55
N GLY A 105 -44.52 -0.72 41.75
CA GLY A 105 -44.12 0.40 40.90
C GLY A 105 -42.62 0.64 40.90
N ILE A 106 -41.97 0.57 42.03
CA ILE A 106 -40.51 0.71 42.13
C ILE A 106 -39.80 -0.45 41.43
N LEU A 107 -40.22 -1.71 41.62
CA LEU A 107 -39.64 -2.86 40.94
C LEU A 107 -39.81 -2.75 39.42
N PHE A 108 -40.98 -2.32 38.94
CA PHE A 108 -41.24 -2.08 37.53
C PHE A 108 -40.32 -0.98 36.96
N ALA A 109 -40.15 0.11 37.69
CA ALA A 109 -39.23 1.19 37.30
C ALA A 109 -37.78 0.70 37.19
N PHE A 110 -37.30 -0.16 38.11
CA PHE A 110 -35.98 -0.78 38.01
C PHE A 110 -35.83 -1.70 36.80
N LEU A 111 -36.86 -2.51 36.48
CA LEU A 111 -36.84 -3.36 35.28
C LEU A 111 -36.82 -2.55 34.00
N VAL A 112 -37.62 -1.49 33.90
CA VAL A 112 -37.63 -0.59 32.75
C VAL A 112 -36.27 0.14 32.62
N MET A 113 -35.71 0.63 33.71
CA MET A 113 -34.41 1.28 33.73
C MET A 113 -33.32 0.32 33.32
N GLY A 114 -33.29 -0.91 33.84
CA GLY A 114 -32.36 -1.99 33.44
C GLY A 114 -32.46 -2.33 31.96
N PHE A 115 -33.69 -2.41 31.43
CA PHE A 115 -33.93 -2.65 30.01
C PHE A 115 -33.41 -1.50 29.12
N ILE A 116 -33.69 -0.25 29.50
CA ILE A 116 -33.16 0.93 28.78
C ILE A 116 -31.64 0.93 28.82
N PHE A 117 -31.05 0.62 29.96
CA PHE A 117 -29.60 0.52 30.13
C PHE A 117 -29.00 -0.59 29.26
N ALA A 118 -29.59 -1.77 29.28
CA ALA A 118 -29.15 -2.91 28.46
C ALA A 118 -29.22 -2.63 26.97
N THR A 119 -30.36 -2.07 26.50
CA THR A 119 -30.52 -1.71 25.07
C THR A 119 -29.58 -0.60 24.62
N ARG A 120 -29.30 0.40 25.49
CA ARG A 120 -28.30 1.43 25.21
C ARG A 120 -26.90 0.88 25.14
N ASN A 121 -26.54 -0.04 26.04
CA ASN A 121 -25.22 -0.69 26.02
C ASN A 121 -25.03 -1.61 24.80
N LEU A 122 -26.03 -2.43 24.47
CA LEU A 122 -26.00 -3.25 23.25
C LEU A 122 -25.81 -2.40 21.99
N ARG A 123 -26.54 -1.30 21.86
CA ARG A 123 -26.40 -0.39 20.72
C ARG A 123 -25.06 0.33 20.67
N ARG A 124 -24.42 0.58 21.83
CA ARG A 124 -23.08 1.15 21.88
C ARG A 124 -22.00 0.16 21.43
N MET A 125 -22.27 -1.15 21.57
CA MET A 125 -21.36 -2.20 21.12
C MET A 125 -21.56 -2.58 19.64
N SER A 126 -22.79 -2.52 19.13
CA SER A 126 -23.08 -2.92 17.74
C SER A 126 -22.68 -1.86 16.70
N ARG A 127 -22.88 -0.57 16.99
CA ARG A 127 -22.59 0.52 16.04
C ARG A 127 -21.16 0.51 15.50
N PRO A 128 -20.10 0.39 16.34
CA PRO A 128 -18.74 0.35 15.83
C PRO A 128 -18.46 -0.85 14.93
N LEU A 129 -19.17 -1.97 15.14
CA LEU A 129 -19.06 -3.17 14.28
C LEU A 129 -19.75 -2.95 12.94
N ASP A 130 -20.91 -2.29 12.93
CA ASP A 130 -21.62 -1.94 11.68
C ASP A 130 -20.77 -0.97 10.84
N ASP A 131 -20.17 0.05 11.50
CA ASP A 131 -19.25 1.00 10.85
C ASP A 131 -18.00 0.28 10.31
N LEU A 132 -17.47 -0.72 11.03
CA LEU A 132 -16.35 -1.54 10.59
C LEU A 132 -16.71 -2.37 9.35
N VAL A 133 -17.89 -3.00 9.32
CA VAL A 133 -18.35 -3.76 8.15
C VAL A 133 -18.51 -2.84 6.94
N GLU A 134 -19.11 -1.66 7.12
CA GLU A 134 -19.24 -0.68 6.02
C GLU A 134 -17.87 -0.23 5.50
N ALA A 135 -16.93 0.10 6.40
CA ALA A 135 -15.58 0.50 6.01
C ALA A 135 -14.81 -0.65 5.34
N SER A 136 -14.98 -1.89 5.82
CA SER A 136 -14.38 -3.08 5.20
C SER A 136 -14.87 -3.31 3.78
N ASN A 137 -16.17 -3.11 3.52
CA ASN A 137 -16.73 -3.19 2.18
C ASN A 137 -16.15 -2.12 1.26
N LYS A 138 -15.99 -0.87 1.74
CA LYS A 138 -15.34 0.20 0.97
C LYS A 138 -13.89 -0.15 0.62
N VAL A 139 -13.12 -0.69 1.58
CA VAL A 139 -11.75 -1.17 1.35
C VAL A 139 -11.74 -2.29 0.32
N ALA A 140 -12.67 -3.23 0.37
CA ALA A 140 -12.81 -4.32 -0.61
C ALA A 140 -13.16 -3.80 -2.02
N GLU A 141 -13.88 -2.67 -2.13
CA GLU A 141 -14.18 -1.98 -3.39
C GLU A 141 -13.02 -1.08 -3.89
N GLY A 142 -11.90 -1.03 -3.15
CA GLY A 142 -10.71 -0.26 -3.51
C GLY A 142 -10.65 1.15 -2.92
N ASP A 143 -11.60 1.55 -2.06
CA ASP A 143 -11.52 2.81 -1.30
C ASP A 143 -10.71 2.60 -0.01
N TYR A 144 -9.39 2.63 -0.15
CA TYR A 144 -8.47 2.48 0.99
C TYR A 144 -8.40 3.72 1.90
N SER A 145 -9.11 4.79 1.56
CA SER A 145 -9.21 5.99 2.42
C SER A 145 -10.22 5.83 3.56
N ALA A 146 -11.05 4.77 3.52
CA ALA A 146 -12.05 4.49 4.53
C ALA A 146 -11.40 4.29 5.91
N ARG A 147 -11.95 4.97 6.92
CA ARG A 147 -11.52 4.86 8.32
C ARG A 147 -12.73 4.72 9.23
N VAL A 148 -12.53 4.07 10.35
CA VAL A 148 -13.54 3.91 11.40
C VAL A 148 -13.17 4.73 12.64
N ASP A 149 -14.18 5.33 13.26
CA ASP A 149 -14.02 6.03 14.53
C ASP A 149 -13.69 5.05 15.65
N VAL A 150 -12.58 5.27 16.36
CA VAL A 150 -12.10 4.39 17.43
C VAL A 150 -12.86 4.65 18.71
N LYS A 151 -14.05 4.03 18.85
CA LYS A 151 -14.95 4.15 19.99
C LYS A 151 -15.37 2.77 20.49
N GLY A 152 -15.64 2.62 21.80
CA GLY A 152 -16.12 1.37 22.39
C GLY A 152 -15.25 0.85 23.54
N THR A 153 -15.41 -0.43 23.86
CA THR A 153 -14.60 -1.10 24.88
C THR A 153 -13.13 -1.19 24.44
N PRO A 154 -12.17 -1.45 25.35
CA PRO A 154 -10.75 -1.59 25.00
C PRO A 154 -10.52 -2.60 23.88
N GLU A 155 -11.24 -3.73 23.87
CA GLU A 155 -11.11 -4.79 22.86
C GLU A 155 -11.59 -4.30 21.48
N ILE A 156 -12.74 -3.62 21.44
CA ILE A 156 -13.27 -3.04 20.20
C ILE A 156 -12.34 -1.96 19.69
N ARG A 157 -11.80 -1.10 20.56
CA ARG A 157 -10.85 -0.07 20.13
C ARG A 157 -9.58 -0.67 19.53
N SER A 158 -9.05 -1.75 20.13
CA SER A 158 -7.90 -2.47 19.57
C SER A 158 -8.18 -3.00 18.17
N LEU A 159 -9.36 -3.58 17.94
CA LEU A 159 -9.79 -4.07 16.63
C LEU A 159 -9.88 -2.92 15.60
N LEU A 160 -10.52 -1.81 15.98
CA LEU A 160 -10.69 -0.64 15.09
C LEU A 160 -9.35 0.03 14.77
N HIS A 161 -8.40 0.09 15.72
CA HIS A 161 -7.03 0.52 15.46
C HIS A 161 -6.33 -0.41 14.46
N GLY A 162 -6.44 -1.73 14.66
CA GLY A 162 -5.88 -2.72 13.75
C GLY A 162 -6.42 -2.56 12.32
N PHE A 163 -7.73 -2.36 12.17
CA PHE A 163 -8.35 -2.08 10.87
C PHE A 163 -7.81 -0.80 10.23
N ASN A 164 -7.79 0.32 10.98
CA ASN A 164 -7.29 1.59 10.45
C ASN A 164 -5.82 1.50 10.02
N SER A 165 -4.97 0.80 10.80
CA SER A 165 -3.56 0.57 10.45
C SER A 165 -3.42 -0.30 9.19
N MET A 166 -4.27 -1.32 9.02
CA MET A 166 -4.31 -2.13 7.80
C MET A 166 -4.76 -1.29 6.59
N ALA A 167 -5.84 -0.51 6.73
CA ALA A 167 -6.33 0.37 5.66
C ALA A 167 -5.29 1.42 5.25
N GLU A 168 -4.55 1.98 6.21
CA GLU A 168 -3.44 2.91 5.95
C GLU A 168 -2.31 2.26 5.15
N ARG A 169 -1.89 1.05 5.53
CA ARG A 169 -0.86 0.30 4.79
C ARG A 169 -1.31 0.00 3.36
N LEU A 170 -2.57 -0.42 3.18
CA LEU A 170 -3.14 -0.66 1.84
C LEU A 170 -3.16 0.62 1.01
N GLN A 171 -3.55 1.75 1.60
CA GLN A 171 -3.56 3.05 0.94
C GLN A 171 -2.17 3.47 0.48
N LEU A 172 -1.17 3.34 1.36
CA LEU A 172 0.23 3.65 1.02
C LEU A 172 0.74 2.74 -0.10
N THR A 173 0.47 1.44 -0.03
CA THR A 173 0.88 0.48 -1.06
C THR A 173 0.22 0.78 -2.42
N ASP A 174 -1.08 1.09 -2.43
CA ASP A 174 -1.79 1.44 -3.66
C ASP A 174 -1.27 2.76 -4.25
N GLN A 175 -1.01 3.76 -3.41
CA GLN A 175 -0.43 5.03 -3.85
C GLN A 175 0.97 4.83 -4.45
N GLN A 176 1.83 4.05 -3.81
CA GLN A 176 3.15 3.70 -4.32
C GLN A 176 3.06 2.98 -5.67
N ARG A 177 2.12 2.03 -5.80
CA ARG A 177 1.86 1.33 -7.07
C ARG A 177 1.40 2.26 -8.17
N ARG A 178 0.49 3.20 -7.88
CA ARG A 178 0.00 4.19 -8.87
C ARG A 178 1.12 5.12 -9.31
N ASN A 179 1.92 5.62 -8.37
CA ASN A 179 3.06 6.46 -8.67
C ASN A 179 4.05 5.71 -9.57
N MET A 180 4.40 4.46 -9.21
CA MET A 180 5.26 3.60 -10.02
C MET A 180 4.75 3.45 -11.46
N LEU A 181 3.46 3.17 -11.66
CA LEU A 181 2.89 3.04 -13.01
C LEU A 181 2.93 4.35 -13.80
N ALA A 182 2.73 5.48 -13.13
CA ALA A 182 2.85 6.80 -13.76
C ALA A 182 4.29 7.09 -14.19
N ASP A 183 5.25 6.82 -13.31
CA ASP A 183 6.67 7.04 -13.58
C ASP A 183 7.19 6.13 -14.70
N VAL A 184 6.85 4.82 -14.68
CA VAL A 184 7.15 3.88 -15.76
C VAL A 184 6.59 4.37 -17.11
N SER A 185 5.33 4.83 -17.10
CA SER A 185 4.67 5.32 -18.32
C SER A 185 5.39 6.55 -18.89
N HIS A 186 5.88 7.41 -18.02
CA HIS A 186 6.62 8.61 -18.41
C HIS A 186 7.99 8.26 -18.99
N GLU A 187 8.73 7.37 -18.32
CA GLU A 187 10.07 6.94 -18.74
C GLU A 187 10.08 6.08 -20.01
N LEU A 188 8.99 5.35 -20.29
CA LEU A 188 8.81 4.64 -21.56
C LEU A 188 8.48 5.57 -22.71
N ARG A 189 7.67 6.61 -22.46
CA ARG A 189 7.19 7.51 -23.51
C ARG A 189 8.33 8.27 -24.18
N THR A 190 9.31 8.74 -23.43
CA THR A 190 10.41 9.56 -23.93
C THR A 190 11.24 8.84 -25.01
N PRO A 191 11.86 7.66 -24.77
CA PRO A 191 12.63 6.95 -25.78
C PRO A 191 11.76 6.51 -26.97
N ILE A 192 10.52 6.08 -26.73
CA ILE A 192 9.59 5.72 -27.80
C ILE A 192 9.35 6.90 -28.72
N THR A 193 9.11 8.11 -28.19
CA THR A 193 8.89 9.32 -28.99
C THR A 193 10.13 9.67 -29.81
N VAL A 194 11.35 9.52 -29.27
CA VAL A 194 12.59 9.77 -30.00
C VAL A 194 12.77 8.76 -31.13
N ILE A 195 12.53 7.47 -30.87
CA ILE A 195 12.58 6.42 -31.89
C ILE A 195 11.57 6.72 -33.01
N GLN A 196 10.32 6.97 -32.64
CA GLN A 196 9.26 7.28 -33.62
C GLN A 196 9.60 8.50 -34.48
N GLY A 197 10.02 9.60 -33.83
CA GLY A 197 10.37 10.82 -34.55
C GLY A 197 11.55 10.65 -35.53
N ASN A 198 12.57 9.86 -35.14
CA ASN A 198 13.68 9.52 -36.05
C ASN A 198 13.21 8.64 -37.21
N VAL A 199 12.41 7.60 -36.95
CA VAL A 199 11.88 6.70 -37.98
C VAL A 199 10.94 7.43 -38.93
N GLU A 200 9.97 8.20 -38.42
CA GLU A 200 9.04 9.00 -39.25
C GLU A 200 9.79 10.01 -40.10
N GLY A 201 10.76 10.74 -39.51
CA GLY A 201 11.56 11.72 -40.29
C GLY A 201 12.41 11.07 -41.37
N ILE A 202 12.87 9.83 -41.22
CA ILE A 202 13.56 9.06 -42.26
C ILE A 202 12.55 8.63 -43.34
N LEU A 203 11.37 8.12 -42.95
CA LEU A 203 10.35 7.66 -43.90
C LEU A 203 9.79 8.80 -44.76
N ASP A 204 9.60 9.97 -44.17
CA ASP A 204 9.11 11.17 -44.85
C ASP A 204 10.20 11.87 -45.70
N GLY A 205 11.42 11.33 -45.68
CA GLY A 205 12.56 11.93 -46.42
C GLY A 205 13.06 13.26 -45.85
N LEU A 206 12.62 13.62 -44.63
CA LEU A 206 13.08 14.83 -43.93
C LEU A 206 14.51 14.67 -43.42
N TYR A 207 14.89 13.43 -43.09
CA TYR A 207 16.22 13.11 -42.60
C TYR A 207 16.87 11.97 -43.38
N PRO A 208 18.20 12.01 -43.58
CA PRO A 208 18.90 10.88 -44.17
C PRO A 208 18.92 9.71 -43.18
N ALA A 209 18.85 8.47 -43.70
CA ALA A 209 19.11 7.25 -42.93
C ALA A 209 20.62 7.06 -42.74
N ASP A 210 21.25 7.99 -42.03
CA ASP A 210 22.67 7.97 -41.74
C ASP A 210 23.01 7.16 -40.47
N GLU A 211 24.29 6.89 -40.28
CA GLU A 211 24.80 6.11 -39.15
C GLU A 211 24.47 6.78 -37.81
N ALA A 212 24.49 8.11 -37.75
CA ALA A 212 24.21 8.84 -36.53
C ALA A 212 22.78 8.64 -36.03
N ARG A 213 21.81 8.66 -36.95
CA ARG A 213 20.40 8.44 -36.59
C ARG A 213 20.09 7.00 -36.26
N LEU A 214 20.64 6.06 -37.02
CA LEU A 214 20.50 4.65 -36.73
C LEU A 214 21.10 4.32 -35.37
N LYS A 215 22.25 4.95 -35.03
CA LYS A 215 22.88 4.82 -33.73
C LYS A 215 22.01 5.41 -32.63
N SER A 216 21.39 6.59 -32.81
CA SER A 216 20.44 7.17 -31.87
C SER A 216 19.24 6.25 -31.62
N ILE A 217 18.63 5.66 -32.66
CA ILE A 217 17.54 4.69 -32.52
C ILE A 217 17.99 3.47 -31.73
N LEU A 218 19.20 2.95 -32.01
CA LEU A 218 19.76 1.81 -31.30
C LEU A 218 20.01 2.13 -29.80
N GLU A 219 20.54 3.27 -29.50
CA GLU A 219 20.77 3.76 -28.12
C GLU A 219 19.44 3.83 -27.34
N GLU A 220 18.39 4.41 -27.91
CA GLU A 220 17.08 4.48 -27.28
C GLU A 220 16.46 3.08 -27.09
N THR A 221 16.66 2.17 -28.05
CA THR A 221 16.20 0.78 -27.92
C THR A 221 16.94 0.04 -26.78
N GLN A 222 18.24 0.31 -26.59
CA GLN A 222 19.02 -0.23 -25.48
C GLN A 222 18.56 0.32 -24.13
N ILE A 223 18.19 1.62 -24.07
CA ILE A 223 17.60 2.24 -22.89
C ILE A 223 16.29 1.53 -22.51
N LEU A 224 15.40 1.32 -23.49
CA LEU A 224 14.15 0.58 -23.27
C LEU A 224 14.39 -0.85 -22.77
N SER A 225 15.32 -1.58 -23.37
CA SER A 225 15.65 -2.94 -22.95
C SER A 225 16.15 -3.00 -21.51
N ARG A 226 16.98 -2.04 -21.13
CA ARG A 226 17.47 -1.92 -19.75
C ARG A 226 16.35 -1.58 -18.78
N LEU A 227 15.45 -0.65 -19.13
CA LEU A 227 14.28 -0.31 -18.32
C LEU A 227 13.38 -1.53 -18.06
N VAL A 228 13.14 -2.35 -19.07
CA VAL A 228 12.33 -3.57 -18.91
C VAL A 228 13.00 -4.57 -17.96
N GLU A 229 14.31 -4.75 -18.04
CA GLU A 229 15.03 -5.67 -17.11
C GLU A 229 15.08 -5.10 -15.68
N ASP A 230 15.25 -3.79 -15.52
CA ASP A 230 15.19 -3.09 -14.24
C ASP A 230 13.80 -3.29 -13.58
N LEU A 231 12.74 -3.10 -14.34
CA LEU A 231 11.37 -3.32 -13.87
C LEU A 231 11.10 -4.79 -13.51
N ARG A 232 11.64 -5.73 -14.28
CA ARG A 232 11.57 -7.16 -13.99
C ARG A 232 12.26 -7.50 -12.69
N THR A 233 13.50 -7.02 -12.50
CA THR A 233 14.26 -7.21 -11.27
C THR A 233 13.49 -6.65 -10.08
N LEU A 234 12.91 -5.45 -10.21
CA LEU A 234 12.12 -4.82 -9.17
C LEU A 234 10.84 -5.62 -8.83
N ALA A 235 10.12 -6.12 -9.84
CA ALA A 235 8.91 -6.92 -9.65
C ALA A 235 9.20 -8.26 -8.95
N LEU A 236 10.31 -8.93 -9.31
CA LEU A 236 10.77 -10.13 -8.61
C LEU A 236 11.17 -9.84 -7.17
N ALA A 237 11.74 -8.69 -6.96
CA ALA A 237 12.09 -8.12 -5.71
C ALA A 237 10.89 -8.00 -4.76
N GLU A 238 9.87 -7.27 -5.18
CA GLU A 238 8.66 -7.00 -4.40
C GLU A 238 7.86 -8.25 -4.05
N SER A 239 7.83 -9.21 -4.98
CA SER A 239 7.12 -10.46 -4.77
C SER A 239 7.86 -11.44 -3.84
N GLY A 240 9.11 -11.14 -3.44
CA GLY A 240 9.97 -12.07 -2.72
C GLY A 240 10.35 -13.32 -3.57
N ALA A 241 10.10 -13.25 -4.89
CA ALA A 241 10.35 -14.36 -5.80
C ALA A 241 11.78 -14.37 -6.36
N LEU A 242 12.61 -13.39 -6.02
CA LEU A 242 14.00 -13.35 -6.45
C LEU A 242 14.77 -14.50 -5.79
N ARG A 243 15.16 -15.46 -6.60
CA ARG A 243 16.03 -16.59 -6.17
C ARG A 243 17.46 -16.23 -6.51
N LEU A 244 18.28 -16.06 -5.49
CA LEU A 244 19.72 -15.87 -5.66
C LEU A 244 20.39 -17.20 -5.96
N LYS A 245 21.29 -17.19 -6.95
CA LYS A 245 22.20 -18.29 -7.25
C LYS A 245 23.53 -18.02 -6.57
N ARG A 246 23.60 -18.32 -5.29
CA ARG A 246 24.80 -18.07 -4.48
C ARG A 246 25.86 -19.10 -4.78
N GLU A 247 27.10 -18.64 -4.95
CA GLU A 247 28.30 -19.46 -5.12
C GLU A 247 29.51 -18.74 -4.50
N PRO A 248 30.54 -19.48 -4.03
CA PRO A 248 31.80 -18.90 -3.60
C PRO A 248 32.37 -18.03 -4.73
N THR A 249 32.60 -16.76 -4.50
CA THR A 249 32.91 -15.80 -5.56
C THR A 249 34.11 -14.94 -5.18
N ASN A 250 35.12 -14.91 -6.04
CA ASN A 250 36.25 -13.99 -5.90
C ASN A 250 35.83 -12.57 -6.21
N VAL A 251 35.56 -11.79 -5.15
CA VAL A 251 35.07 -10.41 -5.27
C VAL A 251 36.08 -9.50 -5.94
N ALA A 252 37.37 -9.73 -5.73
CA ALA A 252 38.42 -8.92 -6.35
C ALA A 252 38.45 -9.11 -7.89
N GLU A 253 38.24 -10.31 -8.38
CA GLU A 253 38.12 -10.61 -9.80
C GLU A 253 36.83 -10.05 -10.38
N LEU A 254 35.69 -10.23 -9.69
CA LEU A 254 34.40 -9.67 -10.08
C LEU A 254 34.44 -8.15 -10.24
N ILE A 255 35.11 -7.45 -9.33
CA ILE A 255 35.30 -6.00 -9.41
C ILE A 255 36.19 -5.62 -10.60
N ARG A 256 37.32 -6.30 -10.81
CA ARG A 256 38.21 -6.00 -11.95
C ARG A 256 37.51 -6.20 -13.28
N ASP A 257 36.78 -7.32 -13.44
CA ASP A 257 35.99 -7.60 -14.64
C ASP A 257 34.91 -6.55 -14.88
N THR A 258 34.25 -6.11 -13.81
CA THR A 258 33.21 -5.08 -13.94
C THR A 258 33.80 -3.75 -14.35
N ILE A 259 34.90 -3.33 -13.73
CA ILE A 259 35.59 -2.07 -14.00
C ILE A 259 36.13 -2.02 -15.44
N SER A 260 36.68 -3.13 -15.96
CA SER A 260 37.21 -3.18 -17.34
C SER A 260 36.18 -2.76 -18.39
N ASN A 261 34.88 -3.02 -18.12
CA ASN A 261 33.80 -2.58 -19.02
C ASN A 261 33.57 -1.07 -19.02
N PHE A 262 34.13 -0.34 -18.05
CA PHE A 262 33.97 1.10 -17.90
C PHE A 262 35.23 1.91 -18.23
N GLU A 263 36.36 1.25 -18.51
CA GLU A 263 37.64 1.92 -18.80
C GLU A 263 37.51 2.86 -20.01
N ALA A 264 36.94 2.39 -21.12
CA ALA A 264 36.75 3.22 -22.31
C ALA A 264 35.85 4.44 -22.04
N GLN A 265 34.81 4.27 -21.24
CA GLN A 265 33.91 5.38 -20.87
C GLN A 265 34.61 6.38 -19.92
N ALA A 266 35.43 5.88 -19.01
CA ALA A 266 36.22 6.74 -18.10
C ALA A 266 37.26 7.56 -18.88
N GLU A 267 37.97 6.95 -19.85
CA GLU A 267 38.89 7.61 -20.74
C GLU A 267 38.25 8.69 -21.59
N GLU A 268 37.08 8.40 -22.21
CA GLU A 268 36.33 9.39 -23.01
C GLU A 268 35.94 10.62 -22.21
N LYS A 269 35.64 10.43 -20.93
CA LYS A 269 35.27 11.50 -20.00
C LYS A 269 36.47 12.11 -19.26
N ASP A 270 37.69 11.64 -19.51
CA ASP A 270 38.90 12.04 -18.78
C ASP A 270 38.76 11.84 -17.26
N ILE A 271 38.18 10.73 -16.83
CA ILE A 271 37.97 10.38 -15.42
C ILE A 271 39.00 9.31 -15.03
N ARG A 272 39.71 9.54 -13.94
CA ARG A 272 40.65 8.57 -13.38
C ARG A 272 39.87 7.52 -12.56
N LEU A 273 39.70 6.31 -13.12
CA LEU A 273 39.11 5.18 -12.41
C LEU A 273 40.20 4.36 -11.72
N THR A 274 40.14 4.24 -10.39
CA THR A 274 41.13 3.55 -9.56
C THR A 274 40.51 2.42 -8.74
N VAL A 275 41.30 1.39 -8.44
CA VAL A 275 40.86 0.20 -7.71
C VAL A 275 41.78 -0.06 -6.54
N SER A 276 41.22 -0.36 -5.36
CA SER A 276 41.96 -0.74 -4.16
C SER A 276 41.35 -2.01 -3.57
N LEU A 277 41.96 -3.14 -3.83
CA LEU A 277 41.45 -4.46 -3.43
C LEU A 277 42.29 -5.02 -2.29
N GLN A 278 41.63 -5.51 -1.25
CA GLN A 278 42.22 -6.37 -0.24
C GLN A 278 42.01 -7.83 -0.65
N ASP A 279 42.91 -8.69 -0.24
CA ASP A 279 42.70 -10.13 -0.34
C ASP A 279 41.73 -10.57 0.74
N ILE A 280 40.60 -11.09 0.33
CA ILE A 280 39.48 -11.45 1.19
C ILE A 280 39.02 -12.89 0.87
N GLU A 281 38.44 -13.57 1.83
CA GLU A 281 37.82 -14.87 1.63
C GLU A 281 36.63 -14.75 0.68
N ASP A 282 36.46 -15.71 -0.22
CA ASP A 282 35.41 -15.74 -1.22
C ASP A 282 34.02 -15.87 -0.53
N PRO A 283 33.17 -14.84 -0.53
CA PRO A 283 31.84 -14.91 0.05
C PRO A 283 30.88 -15.74 -0.83
N ASN A 284 29.85 -16.30 -0.20
CA ASN A 284 28.80 -17.06 -0.89
C ASN A 284 27.71 -16.09 -1.41
N ILE A 285 27.89 -15.57 -2.60
CA ILE A 285 27.05 -14.53 -3.21
C ILE A 285 26.59 -14.95 -4.62
N ASP A 286 25.59 -14.25 -5.16
CA ASP A 286 25.21 -14.33 -6.57
C ASP A 286 26.08 -13.36 -7.38
N PRO A 287 27.09 -13.83 -8.15
CA PRO A 287 28.04 -12.94 -8.82
C PRO A 287 27.37 -12.08 -9.90
N GLN A 288 26.31 -12.58 -10.53
CA GLN A 288 25.59 -11.83 -11.55
C GLN A 288 24.85 -10.64 -10.92
N ARG A 289 24.21 -10.84 -9.77
CA ARG A 289 23.48 -9.78 -9.06
C ARG A 289 24.41 -8.76 -8.42
N ILE A 290 25.55 -9.20 -7.88
CA ILE A 290 26.53 -8.25 -7.35
C ILE A 290 27.21 -7.47 -8.48
N ARG A 291 27.44 -8.08 -9.65
CA ARG A 291 27.88 -7.35 -10.86
C ARG A 291 26.87 -6.26 -11.25
N GLU A 292 25.58 -6.54 -11.16
CA GLU A 292 24.50 -5.58 -11.41
C GLU A 292 24.55 -4.40 -10.43
N VAL A 293 24.78 -4.66 -9.12
CA VAL A 293 25.01 -3.63 -8.10
C VAL A 293 26.22 -2.77 -8.47
N LEU A 294 27.38 -3.39 -8.73
CA LEU A 294 28.61 -2.67 -9.09
C LEU A 294 28.42 -1.82 -10.34
N THR A 295 27.76 -2.35 -11.37
CA THR A 295 27.45 -1.64 -12.62
C THR A 295 26.64 -0.39 -12.35
N ASN A 296 25.60 -0.48 -11.51
CA ASN A 296 24.78 0.68 -11.14
C ASN A 296 25.58 1.73 -10.36
N LEU A 297 26.39 1.33 -9.42
CA LEU A 297 27.19 2.26 -8.61
C LEU A 297 28.31 2.93 -9.43
N ILE A 298 29.07 2.15 -10.22
CA ILE A 298 30.17 2.68 -11.06
C ILE A 298 29.60 3.59 -12.16
N SER A 299 28.50 3.19 -12.81
CA SER A 299 27.84 4.02 -13.83
C SER A 299 27.41 5.36 -13.25
N ASN A 300 26.86 5.38 -12.03
CA ASN A 300 26.50 6.62 -11.34
C ASN A 300 27.73 7.46 -11.02
N ALA A 301 28.78 6.87 -10.46
CA ALA A 301 30.02 7.58 -10.17
C ALA A 301 30.60 8.25 -11.43
N LEU A 302 30.76 7.52 -12.54
CA LEU A 302 31.25 8.08 -13.81
C LEU A 302 30.31 9.09 -14.46
N ARG A 303 29.05 9.07 -14.13
CA ARG A 303 28.06 10.00 -14.65
C ARG A 303 28.18 11.37 -13.99
N TYR A 304 28.31 11.39 -12.68
CA TYR A 304 28.30 12.60 -11.88
C TYR A 304 29.71 13.17 -11.64
N THR A 305 30.76 12.41 -11.90
CA THR A 305 32.14 12.90 -11.85
C THR A 305 32.40 13.88 -13.00
N PRO A 306 32.88 15.08 -12.74
CA PRO A 306 33.25 16.03 -13.79
C PRO A 306 34.48 15.53 -14.59
N ARG A 307 34.69 16.08 -15.79
CA ARG A 307 35.93 15.83 -16.56
C ARG A 307 37.16 16.18 -15.76
N GLY A 308 38.19 15.35 -15.81
CA GLY A 308 39.41 15.49 -15.00
C GLY A 308 39.25 15.01 -13.56
N GLY A 309 38.05 14.49 -13.21
CA GLY A 309 37.77 13.96 -11.88
C GLY A 309 38.29 12.54 -11.64
N GLN A 310 37.90 11.99 -10.52
CA GLN A 310 38.32 10.64 -10.13
C GLN A 310 37.16 9.87 -9.51
N ALA A 311 37.13 8.56 -9.81
CA ALA A 311 36.29 7.58 -9.18
C ALA A 311 37.12 6.43 -8.65
N LYS A 312 36.77 5.88 -7.50
CA LYS A 312 37.50 4.81 -6.82
C LYS A 312 36.58 3.71 -6.41
N VAL A 313 36.98 2.46 -6.67
CA VAL A 313 36.31 1.29 -6.12
C VAL A 313 37.28 0.61 -5.14
N ALA A 314 36.81 0.36 -3.92
CA ALA A 314 37.61 -0.30 -2.89
C ALA A 314 36.82 -1.45 -2.26
N VAL A 315 37.55 -2.47 -1.84
CA VAL A 315 37.00 -3.55 -1.01
C VAL A 315 37.84 -3.69 0.25
N MET A 316 37.16 -3.90 1.36
CA MET A 316 37.78 -4.15 2.65
C MET A 316 36.97 -5.18 3.44
N GLU A 317 37.65 -5.98 4.22
CA GLU A 317 37.01 -6.86 5.19
C GLU A 317 36.94 -6.18 6.54
N LEU A 318 35.76 -6.18 7.14
CA LEU A 318 35.51 -5.69 8.49
C LEU A 318 35.10 -6.86 9.36
N THR A 319 35.82 -7.09 10.44
CA THR A 319 35.49 -8.10 11.45
C THR A 319 34.96 -7.41 12.68
N SER A 320 33.68 -7.64 13.00
CA SER A 320 33.05 -7.13 14.22
C SER A 320 32.62 -8.31 15.11
N GLY A 321 33.48 -8.69 16.05
CA GLY A 321 33.25 -9.86 16.89
C GLY A 321 33.29 -11.18 16.13
N ALA A 322 32.19 -11.91 16.11
CA ALA A 322 32.04 -13.18 15.38
C ALA A 322 31.51 -13.01 13.94
N GLU A 323 31.02 -11.83 13.59
CA GLU A 323 30.48 -11.52 12.26
C GLU A 323 31.59 -10.92 11.39
N ARG A 324 31.76 -11.51 10.21
CA ARG A 324 32.68 -11.04 9.18
C ARG A 324 31.84 -10.48 8.04
N GLU A 325 32.13 -9.26 7.66
CA GLU A 325 31.45 -8.57 6.56
C GLU A 325 32.50 -8.04 5.58
N ILE A 326 32.23 -8.17 4.30
CA ILE A 326 32.99 -7.46 3.27
C ILE A 326 32.25 -6.19 2.92
N THR A 327 33.00 -5.08 2.89
CA THR A 327 32.44 -3.79 2.48
C THR A 327 33.05 -3.38 1.16
N ILE A 328 32.21 -3.14 0.18
CA ILE A 328 32.57 -2.60 -1.12
C ILE A 328 32.16 -1.13 -1.17
N ILE A 329 33.07 -0.28 -1.60
CA ILE A 329 32.95 1.19 -1.60
C ILE A 329 33.13 1.69 -3.02
N VAL A 330 32.23 2.50 -3.51
CA VAL A 330 32.36 3.28 -4.73
C VAL A 330 32.31 4.75 -4.34
N GLU A 331 33.39 5.47 -4.62
CA GLU A 331 33.61 6.86 -4.23
C GLU A 331 33.90 7.71 -5.48
N ASP A 332 33.31 8.87 -5.57
CA ASP A 332 33.58 9.87 -6.61
C ASP A 332 33.83 11.25 -6.01
N ASN A 333 34.49 12.12 -6.78
CA ASN A 333 34.68 13.52 -6.43
C ASN A 333 33.77 14.47 -7.22
N GLY A 334 32.54 14.03 -7.45
CA GLY A 334 31.48 14.80 -8.14
C GLY A 334 30.92 15.94 -7.29
N PRO A 335 29.78 16.50 -7.69
CA PRO A 335 29.18 17.67 -7.02
C PRO A 335 28.64 17.34 -5.61
N GLY A 336 28.57 16.06 -5.25
CA GLY A 336 27.95 15.63 -4.01
C GLY A 336 26.43 15.72 -4.02
N ILE A 337 25.81 15.30 -2.92
CA ILE A 337 24.37 15.23 -2.74
C ILE A 337 23.96 16.08 -1.54
N SER A 338 22.85 16.80 -1.65
CA SER A 338 22.35 17.61 -0.56
C SER A 338 21.88 16.76 0.62
N ALA A 339 21.96 17.28 1.85
CA ALA A 339 21.45 16.59 3.04
C ALA A 339 19.95 16.33 3.00
N ILE A 340 19.19 17.07 2.17
CA ILE A 340 17.76 16.87 1.96
C ILE A 340 17.52 15.68 1.05
N ASP A 341 18.32 15.52 0.01
CA ASP A 341 18.18 14.48 -1.01
C ASP A 341 18.79 13.13 -0.55
N LEU A 342 19.84 13.18 0.25
CA LEU A 342 20.60 12.00 0.66
C LEU A 342 19.76 10.85 1.25
N PRO A 343 18.73 11.07 2.09
CA PRO A 343 17.86 10.01 2.57
C PRO A 343 17.02 9.33 1.48
N HIS A 344 16.83 10.02 0.35
CA HIS A 344 15.91 9.61 -0.72
C HIS A 344 16.59 9.00 -1.94
N ILE A 345 17.92 9.01 -2.03
CA ILE A 345 18.64 8.53 -3.22
C ILE A 345 18.41 7.04 -3.54
N PHE A 346 18.01 6.26 -2.56
CA PHE A 346 17.64 4.86 -2.73
C PHE A 346 16.14 4.64 -2.98
N ASP A 347 15.34 5.72 -2.99
CA ASP A 347 13.92 5.65 -3.33
C ASP A 347 13.78 5.43 -4.86
N ARG A 348 12.74 4.73 -5.26
CA ARG A 348 12.49 4.43 -6.68
C ARG A 348 12.15 5.70 -7.43
N PHE A 349 12.66 5.80 -8.66
CA PHE A 349 12.45 6.95 -9.55
C PHE A 349 12.91 8.29 -8.96
N TYR A 350 13.62 8.25 -7.84
CA TYR A 350 14.18 9.46 -7.27
C TYR A 350 15.29 10.00 -8.16
N LYS A 351 15.15 11.26 -8.53
CA LYS A 351 16.09 12.00 -9.38
C LYS A 351 16.33 13.39 -8.79
N SER A 352 17.56 13.84 -8.76
CA SER A 352 17.85 15.27 -8.65
C SER A 352 17.43 15.96 -9.95
N SER A 353 17.02 17.25 -9.87
CA SER A 353 16.48 18.04 -10.98
C SER A 353 17.31 18.04 -12.28
N ASP A 354 18.60 17.76 -12.20
CA ASP A 354 19.54 17.75 -13.32
C ASP A 354 20.03 16.35 -13.73
N SER A 355 19.46 15.28 -13.18
CA SER A 355 19.92 13.93 -13.43
C SER A 355 19.15 13.26 -14.57
N GLY A 356 19.80 13.08 -15.73
CA GLY A 356 19.28 12.22 -16.81
C GLY A 356 19.49 10.74 -16.45
N GLY A 357 18.49 10.00 -16.08
CA GLY A 357 18.51 8.57 -15.77
C GLY A 357 17.17 8.19 -15.18
N MET A 358 16.84 6.90 -15.14
CA MET A 358 15.52 6.43 -14.72
C MET A 358 15.28 6.46 -13.21
N GLY A 359 16.30 6.71 -12.38
CA GLY A 359 16.16 6.69 -10.92
C GLY A 359 15.93 5.29 -10.32
N LEU A 360 16.17 4.22 -11.09
CA LEU A 360 15.98 2.83 -10.63
C LEU A 360 17.27 2.17 -10.14
N GLY A 361 18.43 2.55 -10.66
CA GLY A 361 19.69 1.84 -10.42
C GLY A 361 20.09 1.74 -8.95
N LEU A 362 19.95 2.81 -8.15
CA LEU A 362 20.27 2.76 -6.72
C LEU A 362 19.24 1.97 -5.92
N SER A 363 17.97 2.05 -6.26
CA SER A 363 16.92 1.26 -5.60
C SER A 363 17.06 -0.24 -5.88
N ILE A 364 17.46 -0.62 -7.10
CA ILE A 364 17.80 -1.99 -7.47
C ILE A 364 19.04 -2.46 -6.72
N ALA A 365 20.10 -1.63 -6.68
CA ALA A 365 21.31 -1.96 -5.94
C ALA A 365 21.00 -2.23 -4.46
N LYS A 366 20.22 -1.36 -3.81
CA LYS A 366 19.76 -1.55 -2.43
C LYS A 366 19.04 -2.87 -2.25
N TYR A 367 18.07 -3.13 -3.11
CA TYR A 367 17.30 -4.35 -3.01
C TYR A 367 18.17 -5.63 -3.18
N LEU A 368 19.05 -5.65 -4.18
CA LEU A 368 19.94 -6.80 -4.42
C LEU A 368 20.90 -7.04 -3.26
N VAL A 369 21.43 -5.99 -2.66
CA VAL A 369 22.27 -6.08 -1.45
C VAL A 369 21.46 -6.60 -0.25
N GLU A 370 20.27 -6.07 -0.01
CA GLU A 370 19.37 -6.54 1.07
C GLU A 370 18.94 -7.99 0.87
N ALA A 371 18.70 -8.43 -0.38
CA ALA A 371 18.40 -9.82 -0.70
C ALA A 371 19.56 -10.77 -0.38
N HIS A 372 20.81 -10.28 -0.41
CA HIS A 372 21.98 -11.03 0.05
C HIS A 372 22.15 -11.03 1.58
N GLY A 373 21.28 -10.33 2.33
CA GLY A 373 21.40 -10.14 3.77
C GLY A 373 22.35 -9.00 4.15
N GLY A 374 22.74 -8.19 3.18
CA GLY A 374 23.66 -7.07 3.35
C GLY A 374 22.98 -5.75 3.66
N LYS A 375 23.77 -4.68 3.70
CA LYS A 375 23.33 -3.28 3.92
C LYS A 375 24.01 -2.37 2.92
N ILE A 376 23.30 -1.32 2.45
CA ILE A 376 23.85 -0.27 1.59
C ILE A 376 23.58 1.10 2.21
N TRP A 377 24.54 2.00 2.12
CA TRP A 377 24.39 3.38 2.60
C TRP A 377 25.24 4.33 1.76
N ALA A 378 24.99 5.62 1.92
CA ALA A 378 25.71 6.67 1.23
C ALA A 378 26.15 7.76 2.21
N GLU A 379 27.32 8.32 1.94
CA GLU A 379 27.90 9.48 2.61
C GLU A 379 28.24 10.50 1.52
N SER A 380 27.73 11.72 1.64
CA SER A 380 27.99 12.76 0.64
C SER A 380 27.83 14.14 1.24
N GLU A 381 28.64 15.07 0.74
CA GLU A 381 28.55 16.48 1.06
C GLU A 381 28.72 17.29 -0.25
N ILE A 382 27.96 18.37 -0.39
CA ILE A 382 28.00 19.21 -1.59
C ILE A 382 29.40 19.70 -1.81
N GLY A 383 29.96 19.46 -3.02
CA GLY A 383 31.30 19.84 -3.42
C GLY A 383 32.42 18.90 -2.97
N GLN A 384 32.12 17.83 -2.21
CA GLN A 384 33.11 16.86 -1.74
C GLN A 384 33.01 15.50 -2.45
N GLY A 385 31.94 15.30 -3.24
CA GLY A 385 31.66 14.03 -3.91
C GLY A 385 30.72 13.12 -3.14
N THR A 386 30.63 11.88 -3.61
CA THR A 386 29.73 10.89 -3.04
C THR A 386 30.46 9.58 -2.81
N LYS A 387 30.20 8.95 -1.67
CA LYS A 387 30.69 7.64 -1.29
C LYS A 387 29.49 6.73 -1.02
N ILE A 388 29.28 5.73 -1.87
CA ILE A 388 28.28 4.69 -1.68
C ILE A 388 28.99 3.42 -1.26
N SER A 389 28.53 2.85 -0.15
CA SER A 389 29.11 1.65 0.44
C SER A 389 28.04 0.58 0.62
N PHE A 390 28.41 -0.67 0.37
CA PHE A 390 27.55 -1.79 0.73
C PHE A 390 28.34 -2.90 1.38
N ALA A 391 27.74 -3.52 2.38
CA ALA A 391 28.32 -4.64 3.13
C ALA A 391 27.57 -5.93 2.83
N LEU A 392 28.31 -7.03 2.70
CA LEU A 392 27.79 -8.37 2.52
C LEU A 392 28.34 -9.30 3.61
N PRO A 393 27.52 -10.17 4.21
CA PRO A 393 27.99 -11.12 5.21
C PRO A 393 28.92 -12.19 4.59
N VAL A 394 29.99 -12.52 5.28
CA VAL A 394 30.88 -13.63 4.94
C VAL A 394 30.49 -14.82 5.81
N GLY A 395 30.10 -15.94 5.19
CA GLY A 395 29.80 -17.17 5.93
C GLY A 395 28.33 -17.35 6.36
N ALA A 396 27.38 -16.61 5.80
CA ALA A 396 25.96 -16.96 5.92
C ALA A 396 25.65 -18.16 5.01
N GLU A 397 25.29 -19.30 5.63
CA GLU A 397 24.78 -20.50 4.94
C GLU A 397 23.43 -20.26 4.24
#